data_77ffe2ea7fe6cfe777969a8f0105c768
#
_entry.id   77ffe2ea7fe6cfe777969a8f0105c768
#
_cell.length_a   1.000
_cell.length_b   1.000
_cell.length_c   1.000
_cell.angle_alpha   90.00
_cell.angle_beta   90.00
_cell.angle_gamma   90.00
#
_symmetry.space_group_name_H-M   'P 1'
#
loop_
_entity.id
_entity.type
_entity.pdbx_description
1 polymer ?
#
loop_
_entity_poly.entity_id
_entity_poly.type
_entity_poly.pdbx_seq_one_letter_code
_entity_poly.pdbx_strand_id
1 'polypeptide(L)'
;MKALLIALALAAPAAELRIEKVFGPETPTGRYKHPASITGLKNGDLMLVYYGGEGEYAVDTGVFGAKWSRATGKWGAPRMIAHDPFRSVGNGVVWQAPDGVVWLFYVVRWGSTWSTSRIQGKVSRDGGETWSDSFVVSDKEGMMVRGQPLALDTGEHLLPVYHETGYDTEMVGPDTTSRFLRYDPRKKEMEWRESGVIRSRKGNLQPAVVQLSPKHLVAYCRRGGGYGPAKDGYIVRAESHDGGWTWSEGADAAFPNPNSAVDLLKLRSGSVLLVYNDSMSERTPLTAALSTDGTKSWPHKRNIAEGKNSFAYPFVIQTADGKIHLVFTSDSRTAVNHAVFDEEWVRGAPSGASPPAR
;
A
#
# COMPACT_ATOMS: atom_id res chain seq x y z
N MET A 1 1.15 -29.35 55.26
CA MET A 1 0.24 -28.67 54.34
C MET A 1 1.05 -28.11 53.16
N LYS A 2 0.99 -28.75 52.00
CA LYS A 2 1.64 -28.23 50.79
C LYS A 2 0.63 -27.36 50.02
N ALA A 3 0.88 -26.07 49.93
CA ALA A 3 0.05 -25.17 49.12
C ALA A 3 0.29 -25.43 47.64
N LEU A 4 -0.75 -25.82 46.93
CA LEU A 4 -0.75 -26.01 45.47
C LEU A 4 -0.98 -24.62 44.84
N LEU A 5 0.08 -24.02 44.29
CA LEU A 5 -0.05 -22.83 43.46
C LEU A 5 -0.63 -23.24 42.09
N ILE A 6 -1.90 -22.94 41.87
CA ILE A 6 -2.53 -23.03 40.54
C ILE A 6 -2.16 -21.75 39.81
N ALA A 7 -1.24 -21.86 38.83
CA ALA A 7 -0.99 -20.80 37.88
C ALA A 7 -2.17 -20.75 36.91
N LEU A 8 -3.02 -19.72 36.99
CA LEU A 8 -3.98 -19.40 35.95
C LEU A 8 -3.19 -18.91 34.73
N ALA A 9 -3.09 -19.74 33.69
CA ALA A 9 -2.68 -19.28 32.39
C ALA A 9 -3.81 -18.42 31.82
N LEU A 10 -3.61 -17.10 31.78
CA LEU A 10 -4.46 -16.20 31.01
C LEU A 10 -4.34 -16.61 29.55
N ALA A 11 -5.40 -17.16 28.97
CA ALA A 11 -5.49 -17.42 27.55
C ALA A 11 -5.30 -16.09 26.80
N ALA A 12 -4.32 -16.04 25.90
CA ALA A 12 -4.18 -14.89 25.02
C ALA A 12 -5.49 -14.68 24.24
N PRO A 13 -5.97 -13.45 24.08
CA PRO A 13 -7.17 -13.19 23.30
C PRO A 13 -6.99 -13.77 21.90
N ALA A 14 -8.04 -14.41 21.39
CA ALA A 14 -8.03 -14.99 20.05
C ALA A 14 -7.65 -13.93 19.01
N ALA A 15 -6.80 -14.33 18.07
CA ALA A 15 -6.41 -13.48 16.95
C ALA A 15 -7.66 -13.10 16.13
N GLU A 16 -7.98 -11.83 16.06
CA GLU A 16 -9.23 -11.30 15.50
C GLU A 16 -8.94 -10.37 14.33
N LEU A 17 -9.77 -10.47 13.28
CA LEU A 17 -9.87 -9.48 12.23
C LEU A 17 -11.03 -8.53 12.53
N ARG A 18 -10.74 -7.23 12.54
CA ARG A 18 -11.76 -6.17 12.62
C ARG A 18 -11.71 -5.35 11.35
N ILE A 19 -12.87 -5.07 10.77
CA ILE A 19 -13.01 -4.21 9.60
C ILE A 19 -14.05 -3.14 9.91
N GLU A 20 -13.69 -1.89 9.68
CA GLU A 20 -14.61 -0.75 9.76
C GLU A 20 -14.61 0.03 8.46
N LYS A 21 -15.77 0.53 8.05
CA LYS A 21 -15.86 1.54 7.00
C LYS A 21 -15.56 2.90 7.62
N VAL A 22 -14.42 3.50 7.24
CA VAL A 22 -13.95 4.78 7.79
C VAL A 22 -14.67 5.94 7.12
N PHE A 23 -14.73 5.92 5.79
CA PHE A 23 -15.39 6.95 4.98
C PHE A 23 -16.24 6.29 3.91
N GLY A 24 -17.42 6.82 3.70
CA GLY A 24 -18.37 6.39 2.68
C GLY A 24 -18.87 7.55 1.83
N PRO A 25 -19.88 7.31 0.96
CA PRO A 25 -20.45 8.35 0.09
C PRO A 25 -21.03 9.56 0.87
N GLU A 26 -21.38 9.36 2.14
CA GLU A 26 -21.89 10.40 3.05
C GLU A 26 -20.80 11.40 3.50
N THR A 27 -19.52 11.06 3.33
CA THR A 27 -18.40 11.93 3.70
C THR A 27 -18.25 13.05 2.65
N PRO A 28 -18.22 14.36 3.07
CA PRO A 28 -18.27 15.49 2.14
C PRO A 28 -16.95 15.76 1.43
N THR A 29 -16.41 14.76 0.75
CA THR A 29 -15.16 14.80 -0.05
C THR A 29 -15.39 14.34 -1.48
N GLY A 30 -16.61 14.46 -1.98
CA GLY A 30 -17.05 13.88 -3.24
C GLY A 30 -17.44 12.41 -3.12
N ARG A 31 -18.13 11.90 -4.11
CA ARG A 31 -18.58 10.50 -4.13
C ARG A 31 -17.44 9.51 -4.25
N TYR A 32 -16.44 9.83 -5.06
CA TYR A 32 -15.29 8.96 -5.33
C TYR A 32 -14.25 9.08 -4.22
N LYS A 33 -13.71 7.94 -3.75
CA LYS A 33 -12.71 7.84 -2.68
C LYS A 33 -11.73 6.70 -3.00
N HIS A 34 -10.62 7.04 -3.68
CA HIS A 34 -9.71 5.98 -4.15
C HIS A 34 -8.39 6.52 -4.73
N PRO A 35 -7.26 5.78 -4.59
CA PRO A 35 -7.00 4.82 -3.54
C PRO A 35 -6.65 5.48 -2.20
N ALA A 36 -6.66 4.68 -1.15
CA ALA A 36 -6.21 5.11 0.17
C ALA A 36 -4.79 4.61 0.49
N SER A 37 -4.07 5.33 1.34
CA SER A 37 -2.83 4.90 1.98
C SER A 37 -2.84 5.28 3.47
N ILE A 38 -2.02 4.63 4.27
CA ILE A 38 -1.97 4.81 5.73
C ILE A 38 -0.53 4.79 6.23
N THR A 39 -0.24 5.55 7.28
CA THR A 39 1.04 5.49 8.02
C THR A 39 0.81 5.58 9.51
N GLY A 40 1.67 4.92 10.28
CA GLY A 40 1.75 5.12 11.73
C GLY A 40 2.54 6.38 12.05
N LEU A 41 2.08 7.16 13.03
CA LEU A 41 2.76 8.34 13.52
C LEU A 41 3.56 8.02 14.79
N LYS A 42 4.64 8.76 15.06
CA LYS A 42 5.51 8.55 16.23
C LYS A 42 4.78 8.61 17.57
N ASN A 43 3.70 9.38 17.66
CA ASN A 43 2.85 9.47 18.86
C ASN A 43 1.89 8.28 19.04
N GLY A 44 1.88 7.33 18.09
CA GLY A 44 1.02 6.16 18.07
C GLY A 44 -0.33 6.38 17.39
N ASP A 45 -0.61 7.58 16.90
CA ASP A 45 -1.76 7.82 16.03
C ASP A 45 -1.52 7.22 14.63
N LEU A 46 -2.57 7.17 13.81
CA LEU A 46 -2.46 6.82 12.40
C LEU A 46 -2.87 8.02 11.54
N MET A 47 -2.29 8.12 10.37
CA MET A 47 -2.72 9.04 9.34
C MET A 47 -3.08 8.29 8.07
N LEU A 48 -4.28 8.52 7.56
CA LEU A 48 -4.81 7.99 6.31
C LEU A 48 -4.98 9.13 5.32
N VAL A 49 -4.62 8.89 4.05
CA VAL A 49 -4.95 9.79 2.95
C VAL A 49 -5.63 9.01 1.82
N TYR A 50 -6.49 9.70 1.08
CA TYR A 50 -7.10 9.21 -0.17
C TYR A 50 -7.36 10.40 -1.09
N TYR A 51 -7.52 10.19 -2.38
CA TYR A 51 -8.07 11.25 -3.21
C TYR A 51 -9.58 11.07 -3.37
N GLY A 52 -10.29 12.17 -3.30
CA GLY A 52 -11.74 12.26 -3.39
C GLY A 52 -12.16 13.32 -4.38
N GLY A 53 -13.39 13.24 -4.88
CA GLY A 53 -14.03 14.10 -5.87
C GLY A 53 -15.23 13.38 -6.47
N GLU A 54 -15.77 13.90 -7.57
CA GLU A 54 -16.94 13.29 -8.23
C GLU A 54 -16.58 12.07 -9.09
N GLY A 55 -15.31 11.89 -9.48
CA GLY A 55 -14.86 10.75 -10.27
C GLY A 55 -13.35 10.66 -10.40
N GLU A 56 -12.87 9.54 -10.96
CA GLU A 56 -11.43 9.24 -11.08
C GLU A 56 -10.64 10.30 -11.87
N TYR A 57 -11.26 10.88 -12.88
CA TYR A 57 -10.64 11.86 -13.77
C TYR A 57 -11.20 13.28 -13.61
N ALA A 58 -12.06 13.48 -12.62
CA ALA A 58 -12.69 14.77 -12.39
C ALA A 58 -11.67 15.83 -11.93
N VAL A 59 -11.84 17.07 -12.37
CA VAL A 59 -10.93 18.18 -12.03
C VAL A 59 -11.09 18.65 -10.58
N ASP A 60 -12.18 18.29 -9.93
CA ASP A 60 -12.47 18.62 -8.53
C ASP A 60 -11.80 17.67 -7.53
N THR A 61 -10.98 16.70 -8.03
CA THR A 61 -10.28 15.79 -7.13
C THR A 61 -9.25 16.50 -6.27
N GLY A 62 -9.25 16.14 -4.98
CA GLY A 62 -8.25 16.56 -4.00
C GLY A 62 -7.71 15.38 -3.20
N VAL A 63 -6.52 15.51 -2.62
CA VAL A 63 -6.00 14.57 -1.63
C VAL A 63 -6.49 15.00 -0.26
N PHE A 64 -7.28 14.14 0.37
CA PHE A 64 -7.82 14.33 1.71
C PHE A 64 -7.07 13.46 2.71
N GLY A 65 -6.85 13.98 3.91
CA GLY A 65 -6.22 13.26 5.00
C GLY A 65 -7.03 13.30 6.28
N ALA A 66 -7.03 12.21 7.03
CA ALA A 66 -7.64 12.10 8.34
C ALA A 66 -6.70 11.38 9.31
N LYS A 67 -6.82 11.69 10.60
CA LYS A 67 -6.08 11.03 11.67
C LYS A 67 -6.99 10.13 12.49
N TRP A 68 -6.48 8.96 12.84
CA TRP A 68 -7.03 8.14 13.90
C TRP A 68 -6.27 8.42 15.19
N SER A 69 -6.98 8.79 16.24
CA SER A 69 -6.39 9.08 17.54
C SER A 69 -6.31 7.81 18.38
N ARG A 70 -5.10 7.46 18.80
CA ARG A 70 -4.88 6.35 19.75
C ARG A 70 -5.61 6.57 21.09
N ALA A 71 -5.71 7.81 21.52
CA ALA A 71 -6.34 8.14 22.81
C ALA A 71 -7.86 7.90 22.81
N THR A 72 -8.52 8.12 21.66
CA THR A 72 -9.98 7.99 21.53
C THR A 72 -10.42 6.76 20.74
N GLY A 73 -9.53 6.12 19.99
CA GLY A 73 -9.85 5.02 19.09
C GLY A 73 -10.73 5.42 17.92
N LYS A 74 -10.73 6.70 17.52
CA LYS A 74 -11.64 7.23 16.49
C LYS A 74 -10.90 7.98 15.38
N TRP A 75 -11.44 7.90 14.18
CA TRP A 75 -11.05 8.72 13.04
C TRP A 75 -11.65 10.12 13.15
N GLY A 76 -10.82 11.13 12.88
CA GLY A 76 -11.27 12.52 12.70
C GLY A 76 -11.88 12.75 11.31
N ALA A 77 -12.49 13.92 11.13
CA ALA A 77 -12.99 14.33 9.82
C ALA A 77 -11.83 14.54 8.83
N PRO A 78 -11.99 14.13 7.56
CA PRO A 78 -10.98 14.35 6.54
C PRO A 78 -10.90 15.83 6.18
N ARG A 79 -9.69 16.31 5.91
CA ARG A 79 -9.42 17.65 5.40
C ARG A 79 -8.59 17.56 4.11
N MET A 80 -8.79 18.51 3.20
CA MET A 80 -8.01 18.60 1.97
C MET A 80 -6.57 19.00 2.30
N ILE A 81 -5.58 18.25 1.79
CA ILE A 81 -4.16 18.50 1.98
C ILE A 81 -3.52 19.00 0.69
N ALA A 82 -3.94 18.47 -0.45
CA ALA A 82 -3.43 18.86 -1.75
C ALA A 82 -4.53 18.87 -2.80
N HIS A 83 -4.46 19.79 -3.74
CA HIS A 83 -5.29 19.84 -4.93
C HIS A 83 -4.59 20.66 -6.03
N ASP A 84 -5.07 20.55 -7.24
CA ASP A 84 -4.70 21.43 -8.35
C ASP A 84 -5.99 22.13 -8.85
N PRO A 85 -6.01 23.46 -9.03
CA PRO A 85 -7.25 24.18 -9.38
C PRO A 85 -7.76 23.89 -10.80
N PHE A 86 -6.94 23.26 -11.65
CA PHE A 86 -7.27 23.03 -13.06
C PHE A 86 -7.15 21.55 -13.49
N ARG A 87 -6.58 20.70 -12.62
CA ARG A 87 -6.23 19.32 -12.98
C ARG A 87 -6.65 18.34 -11.91
N SER A 88 -6.99 17.14 -12.33
CA SER A 88 -7.22 16.08 -11.36
C SER A 88 -5.90 15.66 -10.69
N VAL A 89 -6.01 15.37 -9.40
CA VAL A 89 -4.94 14.78 -8.59
C VAL A 89 -5.30 13.35 -8.23
N GLY A 90 -4.33 12.52 -7.90
CA GLY A 90 -4.60 11.15 -7.54
C GLY A 90 -3.46 10.46 -6.80
N ASN A 91 -3.66 9.20 -6.45
CA ASN A 91 -2.68 8.29 -5.86
C ASN A 91 -1.90 8.90 -4.67
N GLY A 92 -2.61 9.50 -3.70
CA GLY A 92 -1.97 9.99 -2.49
C GLY A 92 -1.31 8.86 -1.70
N VAL A 93 0.00 9.01 -1.40
CA VAL A 93 0.79 8.11 -0.54
C VAL A 93 1.34 8.90 0.62
N VAL A 94 0.90 8.57 1.84
CA VAL A 94 1.42 9.16 3.07
C VAL A 94 2.41 8.20 3.73
N TRP A 95 3.51 8.74 4.22
CA TRP A 95 4.54 7.96 4.90
C TRP A 95 5.28 8.80 5.92
N GLN A 96 5.40 8.32 7.16
CA GLN A 96 6.30 8.93 8.13
C GLN A 96 7.67 8.27 8.04
N ALA A 97 8.66 9.07 7.66
CA ALA A 97 10.06 8.63 7.63
C ALA A 97 10.64 8.44 9.04
N PRO A 98 11.76 7.70 9.20
CA PRO A 98 12.38 7.44 10.49
C PRO A 98 12.78 8.71 11.26
N ASP A 99 13.09 9.81 10.59
CA ASP A 99 13.39 11.12 11.18
C ASP A 99 12.14 11.82 11.73
N GLY A 100 10.93 11.30 11.44
CA GLY A 100 9.63 11.80 11.87
C GLY A 100 8.97 12.78 10.93
N VAL A 101 9.62 13.12 9.82
CA VAL A 101 8.98 13.89 8.74
C VAL A 101 7.89 13.04 8.10
N VAL A 102 6.69 13.58 7.98
CA VAL A 102 5.59 12.96 7.25
C VAL A 102 5.63 13.47 5.82
N TRP A 103 5.76 12.55 4.88
CA TRP A 103 5.75 12.81 3.46
C TRP A 103 4.38 12.49 2.89
N LEU A 104 3.92 13.33 1.98
CA LEU A 104 2.81 13.07 1.08
C LEU A 104 3.36 13.10 -0.35
N PHE A 105 3.22 12.01 -1.07
CA PHE A 105 3.45 11.92 -2.51
C PHE A 105 2.12 11.80 -3.21
N TYR A 106 1.92 12.48 -4.32
CA TYR A 106 0.70 12.39 -5.10
C TYR A 106 0.98 12.76 -6.56
N VAL A 107 0.03 12.50 -7.43
CA VAL A 107 0.17 12.83 -8.85
C VAL A 107 -0.78 13.93 -9.26
N VAL A 108 -0.33 14.75 -10.21
CA VAL A 108 -1.15 15.71 -10.94
C VAL A 108 -1.18 15.29 -12.40
N ARG A 109 -2.36 15.13 -12.97
CA ARG A 109 -2.60 14.67 -14.34
C ARG A 109 -2.71 15.86 -15.30
N TRP A 110 -1.92 15.88 -16.35
CA TRP A 110 -1.84 17.00 -17.28
C TRP A 110 -2.68 16.82 -18.56
N GLY A 111 -3.01 15.59 -18.93
CA GLY A 111 -3.85 15.26 -20.08
C GLY A 111 -5.05 14.41 -19.73
N SER A 112 -5.55 13.59 -20.65
CA SER A 112 -6.74 12.78 -20.49
C SER A 112 -6.52 11.44 -19.76
N THR A 113 -5.27 10.96 -19.68
CA THR A 113 -4.90 9.66 -19.09
C THR A 113 -3.85 9.81 -18.01
N TRP A 114 -3.68 8.79 -17.15
CA TRP A 114 -2.67 8.77 -16.10
C TRP A 114 -1.24 8.79 -16.65
N SER A 115 -1.02 8.34 -17.90
CA SER A 115 0.28 8.44 -18.60
C SER A 115 0.77 9.88 -18.82
N THR A 116 -0.04 10.89 -18.53
CA THR A 116 0.34 12.30 -18.58
C THR A 116 0.66 12.89 -17.21
N SER A 117 0.75 12.07 -16.18
CA SER A 117 0.94 12.53 -14.80
C SER A 117 2.38 12.94 -14.48
N ARG A 118 2.50 13.70 -13.39
CA ARG A 118 3.76 14.10 -12.74
C ARG A 118 3.65 13.87 -11.25
N ILE A 119 4.76 13.52 -10.58
CA ILE A 119 4.75 13.29 -9.13
C ILE A 119 5.08 14.59 -8.41
N GLN A 120 4.19 14.96 -7.50
CA GLN A 120 4.35 16.05 -6.54
C GLN A 120 4.57 15.51 -5.14
N GLY A 121 5.17 16.33 -4.28
CA GLY A 121 5.36 16.04 -2.87
C GLY A 121 5.00 17.20 -1.97
N LYS A 122 4.66 16.89 -0.73
CA LYS A 122 4.57 17.83 0.42
C LYS A 122 5.17 17.17 1.64
N VAL A 123 5.65 17.95 2.59
CA VAL A 123 6.14 17.45 3.87
C VAL A 123 5.46 18.14 5.04
N SER A 124 5.30 17.40 6.13
CA SER A 124 4.85 17.90 7.43
C SER A 124 5.88 17.53 8.50
N ARG A 125 6.18 18.47 9.40
CA ARG A 125 7.11 18.27 10.52
C ARG A 125 6.39 18.21 11.88
N ASP A 126 5.08 18.34 11.88
CA ASP A 126 4.21 18.37 13.06
C ASP A 126 3.18 17.22 13.07
N GLY A 127 3.55 16.10 12.43
CA GLY A 127 2.69 14.92 12.39
C GLY A 127 1.46 15.09 11.51
N GLY A 128 1.54 15.88 10.43
CA GLY A 128 0.47 16.07 9.46
C GLY A 128 -0.55 17.15 9.85
N GLU A 129 -0.24 18.04 10.82
CA GLU A 129 -1.10 19.18 11.14
C GLU A 129 -0.98 20.28 10.08
N THR A 130 0.25 20.66 9.76
CA THR A 130 0.54 21.60 8.68
C THR A 130 1.43 20.96 7.62
N TRP A 131 1.36 21.50 6.41
CA TRP A 131 2.07 20.98 5.26
C TRP A 131 2.81 22.10 4.52
N SER A 132 3.98 21.76 3.99
CA SER A 132 4.72 22.65 3.08
C SER A 132 3.91 22.97 1.83
N ASP A 133 4.37 23.94 1.04
CA ASP A 133 3.97 24.05 -0.36
C ASP A 133 4.31 22.75 -1.10
N SER A 134 3.64 22.52 -2.23
CA SER A 134 3.92 21.40 -3.11
C SER A 134 5.24 21.62 -3.83
N PHE A 135 6.02 20.55 -3.98
CA PHE A 135 7.25 20.55 -4.77
C PHE A 135 7.25 19.37 -5.75
N VAL A 136 8.02 19.51 -6.83
CA VAL A 136 8.16 18.46 -7.84
C VAL A 136 9.08 17.37 -7.33
N VAL A 137 8.60 16.11 -7.34
CA VAL A 137 9.42 14.91 -7.10
C VAL A 137 9.92 14.32 -8.41
N SER A 138 9.05 14.31 -9.43
CA SER A 138 9.42 13.95 -10.81
C SER A 138 8.54 14.73 -11.78
N ASP A 139 9.18 15.45 -12.71
CA ASP A 139 8.56 16.19 -13.81
C ASP A 139 8.40 15.33 -15.07
N LYS A 140 8.96 14.12 -15.06
CA LYS A 140 8.87 13.18 -16.18
C LYS A 140 7.44 12.73 -16.40
N GLU A 141 6.99 12.86 -17.66
CA GLU A 141 5.64 12.46 -18.08
C GLU A 141 5.39 10.98 -17.82
N GLY A 142 4.18 10.65 -17.33
CA GLY A 142 3.76 9.30 -17.03
C GLY A 142 4.28 8.74 -15.70
N MET A 143 5.06 9.52 -14.96
CA MET A 143 5.51 9.06 -13.65
C MET A 143 4.39 9.11 -12.62
N MET A 144 4.22 7.97 -11.94
CA MET A 144 3.14 7.71 -11.00
C MET A 144 3.69 7.11 -9.70
N VAL A 145 2.98 7.32 -8.61
CA VAL A 145 3.28 6.75 -7.28
C VAL A 145 2.09 5.95 -6.76
N ARG A 146 2.35 4.85 -6.03
CA ARG A 146 1.31 4.11 -5.30
C ARG A 146 1.88 3.26 -4.16
N GLY A 147 3.07 2.69 -4.31
CA GLY A 147 3.69 1.80 -3.32
C GLY A 147 4.14 2.54 -2.05
N GLN A 148 4.21 1.82 -0.94
CA GLN A 148 4.73 2.34 0.32
C GLN A 148 6.23 2.64 0.20
N PRO A 149 6.69 3.85 0.58
CA PRO A 149 8.12 4.13 0.71
C PRO A 149 8.78 3.25 1.77
N LEU A 150 10.03 2.91 1.54
CA LEU A 150 10.86 2.08 2.41
C LEU A 150 12.11 2.86 2.86
N ALA A 151 12.39 2.88 4.16
CA ALA A 151 13.70 3.26 4.65
C ALA A 151 14.63 2.05 4.55
N LEU A 152 15.70 2.18 3.75
CA LEU A 152 16.70 1.14 3.57
C LEU A 152 17.66 1.06 4.78
N ASP A 153 18.29 -0.08 4.96
CA ASP A 153 19.33 -0.27 6.00
C ASP A 153 20.51 0.72 5.83
N THR A 154 20.70 1.26 4.63
CA THR A 154 21.68 2.33 4.36
C THR A 154 21.28 3.70 4.88
N GLY A 155 20.03 3.87 5.34
CA GLY A 155 19.43 5.15 5.73
C GLY A 155 18.84 5.96 4.56
N GLU A 156 18.98 5.49 3.32
CA GLU A 156 18.32 6.10 2.18
C GLU A 156 16.82 5.73 2.16
N HIS A 157 16.02 6.59 1.54
CA HIS A 157 14.61 6.34 1.29
C HIS A 157 14.43 5.80 -0.12
N LEU A 158 13.61 4.77 -0.27
CA LEU A 158 13.23 4.16 -1.54
C LEU A 158 11.74 4.39 -1.77
N LEU A 159 11.39 5.17 -2.79
CA LEU A 159 10.02 5.45 -3.18
C LEU A 159 9.65 4.58 -4.39
N PRO A 160 8.72 3.63 -4.23
CA PRO A 160 8.22 2.85 -5.36
C PRO A 160 7.39 3.72 -6.30
N VAL A 161 7.78 3.74 -7.58
CA VAL A 161 7.11 4.49 -8.63
C VAL A 161 6.98 3.64 -9.90
N TYR A 162 6.16 4.09 -10.83
CA TYR A 162 6.04 3.45 -12.13
C TYR A 162 5.88 4.51 -13.22
N HIS A 163 6.25 4.13 -14.42
CA HIS A 163 6.10 4.95 -15.61
C HIS A 163 5.00 4.34 -16.46
N GLU A 164 3.84 4.94 -16.40
CA GLU A 164 2.67 4.53 -17.17
C GLU A 164 2.75 5.08 -18.58
N THR A 165 2.44 4.23 -19.56
CA THR A 165 2.47 4.55 -20.99
C THR A 165 1.12 4.23 -21.62
N GLY A 166 0.88 4.81 -22.80
CA GLY A 166 -0.37 4.64 -23.54
C GLY A 166 -1.41 5.70 -23.21
N TYR A 167 -2.42 5.80 -24.06
CA TYR A 167 -3.50 6.80 -23.97
C TYR A 167 -4.89 6.16 -23.93
N ASP A 168 -4.95 4.87 -23.58
CA ASP A 168 -6.20 4.13 -23.38
C ASP A 168 -6.47 4.02 -21.88
N THR A 169 -7.63 4.52 -21.43
CA THR A 169 -8.04 4.46 -20.02
C THR A 169 -8.40 3.03 -19.55
N GLU A 170 -8.67 2.13 -20.48
CA GLU A 170 -9.10 0.75 -20.23
C GLU A 170 -7.94 -0.27 -20.35
N MET A 171 -6.73 0.20 -20.67
CA MET A 171 -5.58 -0.67 -20.87
C MET A 171 -4.29 -0.07 -20.34
N VAL A 172 -3.58 -0.83 -19.53
CA VAL A 172 -2.20 -0.52 -19.16
C VAL A 172 -1.27 -0.93 -20.30
N GLY A 173 -0.53 0.01 -20.85
CA GLY A 173 0.38 -0.24 -21.97
C GLY A 173 1.47 -1.27 -21.65
N PRO A 174 1.91 -2.09 -22.62
CA PRO A 174 2.92 -3.13 -22.40
C PRO A 174 4.30 -2.54 -22.07
N ASP A 175 4.56 -1.29 -22.41
CA ASP A 175 5.80 -0.57 -22.09
C ASP A 175 5.77 0.11 -20.71
N THR A 176 4.68 -0.02 -19.97
CA THR A 176 4.58 0.44 -18.59
C THR A 176 5.55 -0.35 -17.72
N THR A 177 6.36 0.36 -16.94
CA THR A 177 7.44 -0.24 -16.14
C THR A 177 7.42 0.28 -14.71
N SER A 178 7.78 -0.57 -13.76
CA SER A 178 8.06 -0.18 -12.39
C SER A 178 9.52 0.18 -12.20
N ARG A 179 9.80 1.09 -11.27
CA ARG A 179 11.12 1.53 -10.84
C ARG A 179 11.05 2.16 -9.47
N PHE A 180 12.18 2.63 -8.97
CA PHE A 180 12.27 3.24 -7.65
C PHE A 180 13.03 4.57 -7.73
N LEU A 181 12.59 5.55 -6.94
CA LEU A 181 13.33 6.77 -6.70
C LEU A 181 14.03 6.64 -5.34
N ARG A 182 15.31 6.96 -5.30
CA ARG A 182 16.13 6.93 -4.08
C ARG A 182 16.46 8.34 -3.64
N TYR A 183 16.33 8.59 -2.36
CA TYR A 183 16.66 9.85 -1.71
C TYR A 183 17.52 9.61 -0.46
N ASP A 184 18.62 10.33 -0.32
CA ASP A 184 19.45 10.30 0.89
C ASP A 184 19.10 11.51 1.77
N PRO A 185 18.38 11.32 2.90
CA PRO A 185 17.96 12.43 3.76
C PRO A 185 19.11 13.11 4.49
N ARG A 186 20.33 12.56 4.47
CA ARG A 186 21.54 13.13 5.07
C ARG A 186 22.20 14.18 4.17
N LYS A 187 21.84 14.21 2.88
CA LYS A 187 22.31 15.21 1.94
C LYS A 187 21.54 16.51 2.11
N LYS A 188 22.21 17.64 1.86
CA LYS A 188 21.59 18.98 1.92
C LYS A 188 20.60 19.20 0.79
N GLU A 189 20.90 18.63 -0.37
CA GLU A 189 20.10 18.78 -1.60
C GLU A 189 19.14 17.60 -1.72
N MET A 190 17.88 17.92 -2.02
CA MET A 190 16.86 16.90 -2.27
C MET A 190 17.00 16.41 -3.71
N GLU A 191 17.80 15.38 -3.91
CA GLU A 191 18.03 14.73 -5.18
C GLU A 191 17.40 13.33 -5.19
N TRP A 192 16.42 13.11 -6.07
CA TRP A 192 15.85 11.81 -6.33
C TRP A 192 16.59 11.13 -7.48
N ARG A 193 17.17 9.96 -7.24
CA ARG A 193 17.90 9.18 -8.24
C ARG A 193 17.09 7.96 -8.64
N GLU A 194 16.91 7.76 -9.95
CA GLU A 194 16.17 6.60 -10.48
C GLU A 194 17.01 5.32 -10.41
N SER A 195 16.36 4.20 -10.07
CA SER A 195 16.90 2.85 -10.25
C SER A 195 16.76 2.39 -11.70
N GLY A 196 17.31 1.21 -12.03
CA GLY A 196 16.91 0.43 -13.18
C GLY A 196 15.42 0.09 -13.18
N VAL A 197 14.90 -0.27 -14.34
CA VAL A 197 13.47 -0.56 -14.52
C VAL A 197 13.16 -2.04 -14.42
N ILE A 198 11.99 -2.38 -13.91
CA ILE A 198 11.41 -3.71 -13.99
C ILE A 198 10.53 -3.75 -15.24
N ARG A 199 10.92 -4.56 -16.23
CA ARG A 199 10.13 -4.86 -17.43
C ARG A 199 9.44 -6.19 -17.28
N SER A 200 8.29 -6.37 -17.91
CA SER A 200 7.60 -7.65 -17.96
C SER A 200 6.77 -7.78 -19.23
N ARG A 201 6.40 -8.99 -19.57
CA ARG A 201 5.72 -9.35 -20.83
C ARG A 201 4.48 -8.52 -21.17
N LYS A 202 3.69 -8.14 -20.16
CA LYS A 202 2.43 -7.37 -20.32
C LYS A 202 2.54 -5.94 -19.80
N GLY A 203 3.74 -5.48 -19.44
CA GLY A 203 3.92 -4.31 -18.62
C GLY A 203 3.60 -4.59 -17.14
N ASN A 204 4.04 -3.69 -16.28
CA ASN A 204 3.78 -3.78 -14.84
C ASN A 204 3.79 -2.39 -14.22
N LEU A 205 3.08 -2.24 -13.10
CA LEU A 205 2.91 -0.97 -12.42
C LEU A 205 2.71 -1.18 -10.91
N GLN A 206 2.73 -0.08 -10.16
CA GLN A 206 2.42 -0.06 -8.72
C GLN A 206 3.24 -1.07 -7.93
N PRO A 207 4.59 -0.99 -7.96
CA PRO A 207 5.44 -1.92 -7.25
C PRO A 207 5.28 -1.75 -5.73
N ALA A 208 5.20 -2.88 -5.02
CA ALA A 208 5.39 -3.00 -3.59
C ALA A 208 6.72 -3.71 -3.34
N VAL A 209 7.49 -3.30 -2.35
CA VAL A 209 8.87 -3.75 -2.16
C VAL A 209 9.20 -4.02 -0.70
N VAL A 210 10.01 -5.06 -0.46
CA VAL A 210 10.63 -5.33 0.85
C VAL A 210 12.13 -5.55 0.71
N GLN A 211 12.87 -5.10 1.71
CA GLN A 211 14.30 -5.39 1.85
C GLN A 211 14.46 -6.64 2.73
N LEU A 212 14.91 -7.74 2.13
CA LEU A 212 15.19 -9.00 2.84
C LEU A 212 16.55 -8.97 3.53
N SER A 213 17.56 -8.39 2.87
CA SER A 213 18.89 -8.12 3.41
C SER A 213 19.45 -6.83 2.80
N PRO A 214 20.60 -6.29 3.26
CA PRO A 214 21.12 -5.01 2.77
C PRO A 214 21.26 -4.89 1.25
N LYS A 215 21.50 -6.00 0.56
CA LYS A 215 21.60 -6.02 -0.91
C LYS A 215 20.41 -6.67 -1.60
N HIS A 216 19.60 -7.45 -0.89
CA HIS A 216 18.51 -8.22 -1.48
C HIS A 216 17.16 -7.58 -1.23
N LEU A 217 16.54 -7.09 -2.30
CA LEU A 217 15.17 -6.59 -2.29
C LEU A 217 14.31 -7.44 -3.23
N VAL A 218 13.04 -7.58 -2.86
CA VAL A 218 12.02 -8.25 -3.68
C VAL A 218 10.87 -7.31 -3.91
N ALA A 219 10.45 -7.17 -5.17
CA ALA A 219 9.31 -6.37 -5.57
C ALA A 219 8.20 -7.26 -6.16
N TYR A 220 6.97 -6.97 -5.80
CA TYR A 220 5.76 -7.51 -6.40
C TYR A 220 4.99 -6.37 -7.04
N CYS A 221 4.69 -6.48 -8.34
CA CYS A 221 4.04 -5.44 -9.10
C CYS A 221 2.69 -5.95 -9.61
N ARG A 222 1.72 -5.05 -9.69
CA ARG A 222 0.49 -5.27 -10.44
C ARG A 222 0.84 -5.55 -11.90
N ARG A 223 0.18 -6.54 -12.54
CA ARG A 223 0.35 -6.79 -13.98
C ARG A 223 -0.24 -5.66 -14.83
N GLY A 224 0.26 -5.51 -16.04
CA GLY A 224 -0.32 -4.66 -17.07
C GLY A 224 -1.40 -5.37 -17.91
N GLY A 225 -1.74 -4.78 -19.05
CA GLY A 225 -2.78 -5.23 -19.96
C GLY A 225 -4.19 -4.78 -19.56
N GLY A 226 -5.21 -5.33 -20.17
CA GLY A 226 -6.62 -4.98 -19.94
C GLY A 226 -7.16 -5.40 -18.57
N TYR A 227 -8.30 -4.83 -18.20
CA TYR A 227 -8.99 -5.08 -16.92
C TYR A 227 -9.93 -6.31 -16.96
N GLY A 228 -10.15 -6.89 -18.14
CA GLY A 228 -10.96 -8.09 -18.27
C GLY A 228 -10.29 -9.34 -17.71
N PRO A 229 -11.04 -10.46 -17.57
CA PRO A 229 -10.50 -11.74 -17.16
C PRO A 229 -9.31 -12.17 -18.03
N ALA A 230 -8.24 -12.62 -17.40
CA ALA A 230 -7.05 -13.07 -18.10
C ALA A 230 -6.63 -14.46 -17.59
N LYS A 231 -6.52 -15.44 -18.51
CA LYS A 231 -6.11 -16.81 -18.16
C LYS A 231 -4.68 -16.90 -17.60
N ASP A 232 -3.84 -15.91 -17.91
CA ASP A 232 -2.43 -15.81 -17.53
C ASP A 232 -2.12 -14.48 -16.82
N GLY A 233 -3.06 -14.00 -16.01
CA GLY A 233 -2.93 -12.78 -15.22
C GLY A 233 -2.29 -13.05 -13.87
N TYR A 234 -0.97 -12.86 -13.75
CA TYR A 234 -0.22 -13.06 -12.49
C TYR A 234 0.39 -11.77 -11.98
N ILE A 235 0.63 -11.71 -10.68
CA ILE A 235 1.50 -10.69 -10.07
C ILE A 235 2.89 -10.83 -10.70
N VAL A 236 3.50 -9.69 -11.03
CA VAL A 236 4.87 -9.66 -11.55
C VAL A 236 5.84 -9.55 -10.40
N ARG A 237 6.83 -10.45 -10.34
CA ARG A 237 7.87 -10.50 -9.33
C ARG A 237 9.23 -10.17 -9.94
N ALA A 238 10.02 -9.33 -9.25
CA ALA A 238 11.40 -9.02 -9.60
C ALA A 238 12.27 -8.95 -8.35
N GLU A 239 13.57 -9.14 -8.51
CA GLU A 239 14.58 -9.08 -7.45
C GLU A 239 15.71 -8.12 -7.79
N SER A 240 16.25 -7.51 -6.75
CA SER A 240 17.51 -6.75 -6.80
C SER A 240 18.51 -7.39 -5.83
N HIS A 241 19.77 -7.50 -6.27
CA HIS A 241 20.87 -8.01 -5.45
C HIS A 241 21.99 -6.99 -5.19
N ASP A 242 21.72 -5.72 -5.47
CA ASP A 242 22.63 -4.58 -5.28
C ASP A 242 22.03 -3.45 -4.42
N GLY A 243 21.01 -3.78 -3.62
CA GLY A 243 20.33 -2.82 -2.75
C GLY A 243 19.29 -1.96 -3.45
N GLY A 244 18.72 -2.43 -4.57
CA GLY A 244 17.62 -1.77 -5.28
C GLY A 244 18.07 -0.83 -6.39
N TRP A 245 19.33 -0.90 -6.84
CA TRP A 245 19.80 -0.13 -7.98
C TRP A 245 19.46 -0.77 -9.32
N THR A 246 19.69 -2.07 -9.46
CA THR A 246 19.29 -2.83 -10.64
C THR A 246 18.29 -3.91 -10.28
N TRP A 247 17.47 -4.30 -11.23
CA TRP A 247 16.38 -5.25 -11.04
C TRP A 247 16.40 -6.30 -12.14
N SER A 248 16.03 -7.53 -11.78
CA SER A 248 15.78 -8.58 -12.76
C SER A 248 14.61 -8.20 -13.68
N GLU A 249 14.51 -8.87 -14.83
CA GLU A 249 13.24 -8.93 -15.58
C GLU A 249 12.13 -9.42 -14.64
N GLY A 250 10.94 -8.85 -14.82
CA GLY A 250 9.75 -9.23 -14.07
C GLY A 250 9.15 -10.54 -14.61
N ALA A 251 9.10 -11.55 -13.74
CA ALA A 251 8.50 -12.84 -14.01
C ALA A 251 7.13 -13.00 -13.36
N ASP A 252 6.27 -13.84 -13.94
CA ASP A 252 4.98 -14.19 -13.33
C ASP A 252 5.21 -14.91 -11.99
N ALA A 253 4.65 -14.38 -10.91
CA ALA A 253 4.65 -15.03 -9.59
C ALA A 253 3.54 -16.10 -9.52
N ALA A 254 3.53 -16.89 -8.43
CA ALA A 254 2.53 -17.94 -8.21
C ALA A 254 1.14 -17.41 -7.80
N PHE A 255 0.91 -16.10 -7.90
CA PHE A 255 -0.32 -15.45 -7.44
C PHE A 255 -1.09 -14.85 -8.61
N PRO A 256 -2.42 -15.13 -8.71
CA PRO A 256 -3.24 -14.48 -9.71
C PRO A 256 -3.34 -12.98 -9.46
N ASN A 257 -3.63 -12.23 -10.51
CA ASN A 257 -3.85 -10.79 -10.43
C ASN A 257 -4.87 -10.32 -11.49
N PRO A 258 -6.01 -9.77 -11.07
CA PRO A 258 -7.04 -9.27 -11.99
C PRO A 258 -6.73 -7.86 -12.51
N ASN A 259 -5.46 -7.51 -12.71
CA ASN A 259 -5.01 -6.14 -12.95
C ASN A 259 -5.42 -5.20 -11.78
N SER A 260 -5.00 -5.55 -10.58
CA SER A 260 -5.26 -4.83 -9.34
C SER A 260 -3.98 -4.62 -8.54
N ALA A 261 -3.90 -3.51 -7.83
CA ALA A 261 -2.78 -3.21 -6.95
C ALA A 261 -2.59 -4.28 -5.88
N VAL A 262 -1.36 -4.50 -5.50
CA VAL A 262 -0.93 -5.37 -4.40
C VAL A 262 -0.13 -4.55 -3.39
N ASP A 263 0.02 -5.06 -2.17
CA ASP A 263 0.96 -4.48 -1.22
C ASP A 263 1.77 -5.55 -0.49
N LEU A 264 2.98 -5.19 -0.10
CA LEU A 264 3.98 -6.10 0.45
C LEU A 264 4.64 -5.45 1.67
N LEU A 265 4.67 -6.18 2.79
CA LEU A 265 5.21 -5.66 4.04
C LEU A 265 6.11 -6.70 4.71
N LYS A 266 7.34 -6.33 5.07
CA LYS A 266 8.17 -7.12 5.98
C LYS A 266 7.76 -6.81 7.41
N LEU A 267 7.26 -7.83 8.11
CA LEU A 267 6.82 -7.75 9.49
C LEU A 267 8.02 -7.72 10.46
N ARG A 268 7.80 -7.27 11.68
CA ARG A 268 8.81 -7.25 12.75
C ARG A 268 9.35 -8.64 13.10
N SER A 269 8.56 -9.68 12.88
CA SER A 269 8.98 -11.09 13.02
C SER A 269 10.01 -11.52 11.97
N GLY A 270 10.18 -10.74 10.90
CA GLY A 270 10.94 -11.11 9.71
C GLY A 270 10.11 -11.79 8.63
N SER A 271 8.88 -12.19 8.93
CA SER A 271 7.94 -12.71 7.93
C SER A 271 7.57 -11.63 6.92
N VAL A 272 7.15 -12.03 5.73
CA VAL A 272 6.67 -11.12 4.68
C VAL A 272 5.18 -11.36 4.44
N LEU A 273 4.41 -10.28 4.52
CA LEU A 273 2.98 -10.26 4.25
C LEU A 273 2.74 -9.70 2.85
N LEU A 274 1.97 -10.43 2.03
CA LEU A 274 1.43 -9.97 0.74
C LEU A 274 -0.08 -9.82 0.87
N VAL A 275 -0.62 -8.67 0.46
CA VAL A 275 -2.07 -8.44 0.37
C VAL A 275 -2.42 -8.19 -1.09
N TYR A 276 -3.35 -8.99 -1.63
CA TYR A 276 -3.69 -9.01 -3.05
C TYR A 276 -5.11 -9.54 -3.29
N ASN A 277 -5.60 -9.44 -4.52
CA ASN A 277 -6.83 -10.12 -4.93
C ASN A 277 -6.50 -11.51 -5.48
N ASP A 278 -6.93 -12.56 -4.79
CA ASP A 278 -6.68 -13.97 -5.18
C ASP A 278 -7.66 -14.41 -6.29
N SER A 279 -7.55 -13.77 -7.44
CA SER A 279 -8.43 -13.96 -8.61
C SER A 279 -7.72 -13.54 -9.89
N MET A 280 -8.09 -14.19 -11.00
CA MET A 280 -7.65 -13.82 -12.36
C MET A 280 -8.55 -12.78 -13.01
N SER A 281 -9.74 -12.54 -12.46
CA SER A 281 -10.80 -11.77 -13.13
C SER A 281 -11.39 -10.65 -12.29
N GLU A 282 -11.46 -10.80 -10.97
CA GLU A 282 -12.23 -9.89 -10.10
C GLU A 282 -11.41 -9.41 -8.93
N ARG A 283 -11.76 -8.23 -8.39
CA ARG A 283 -11.13 -7.66 -7.19
C ARG A 283 -11.75 -8.21 -5.90
N THR A 284 -12.00 -9.51 -5.91
CA THR A 284 -12.50 -10.31 -4.78
C THR A 284 -12.00 -11.76 -4.96
N PRO A 285 -11.62 -12.48 -3.86
CA PRO A 285 -11.44 -11.97 -2.52
C PRO A 285 -10.22 -11.04 -2.39
N LEU A 286 -10.17 -10.23 -1.32
CA LEU A 286 -8.96 -9.58 -0.83
C LEU A 286 -8.30 -10.53 0.16
N THR A 287 -7.09 -10.97 -0.11
CA THR A 287 -6.42 -12.05 0.60
C THR A 287 -5.09 -11.59 1.18
N ALA A 288 -4.80 -12.02 2.40
CA ALA A 288 -3.48 -11.96 3.04
C ALA A 288 -2.75 -13.28 2.83
N ALA A 289 -1.50 -13.23 2.36
CA ALA A 289 -0.60 -14.38 2.31
C ALA A 289 0.66 -14.08 3.11
N LEU A 290 1.18 -15.08 3.85
CA LEU A 290 2.35 -14.91 4.72
C LEU A 290 3.46 -15.89 4.33
N SER A 291 4.67 -15.34 4.16
CA SER A 291 5.92 -16.08 3.96
C SER A 291 6.83 -15.92 5.17
N THR A 292 7.41 -17.02 5.62
CA THR A 292 8.38 -17.04 6.73
C THR A 292 9.82 -17.36 6.29
N ASP A 293 10.03 -17.52 4.98
CA ASP A 293 11.29 -17.97 4.39
C ASP A 293 11.87 -17.01 3.34
N GLY A 294 11.51 -15.70 3.46
CA GLY A 294 11.99 -14.66 2.55
C GLY A 294 11.37 -14.73 1.16
N THR A 295 10.07 -14.97 1.08
CA THR A 295 9.24 -15.00 -0.14
C THR A 295 9.43 -16.25 -1.03
N LYS A 296 10.08 -17.29 -0.53
CA LYS A 296 10.28 -18.55 -1.28
C LYS A 296 9.02 -19.41 -1.28
N SER A 297 8.32 -19.45 -0.14
CA SER A 297 7.03 -20.13 -0.03
C SER A 297 6.00 -19.27 0.75
N TRP A 298 4.72 -19.60 0.59
CA TRP A 298 3.61 -18.86 1.16
C TRP A 298 2.58 -19.83 1.75
N PRO A 299 2.93 -20.49 2.88
CA PRO A 299 2.11 -21.59 3.44
C PRO A 299 0.81 -21.11 4.07
N HIS A 300 0.69 -19.84 4.41
CA HIS A 300 -0.49 -19.30 5.07
C HIS A 300 -1.20 -18.31 4.17
N LYS A 301 -2.50 -18.52 3.99
CA LYS A 301 -3.38 -17.61 3.24
C LYS A 301 -4.71 -17.49 3.97
N ARG A 302 -5.25 -16.26 4.04
CA ARG A 302 -6.56 -16.00 4.63
C ARG A 302 -7.25 -14.82 3.97
N ASN A 303 -8.55 -14.97 3.69
CA ASN A 303 -9.36 -13.90 3.13
C ASN A 303 -9.65 -12.84 4.18
N ILE A 304 -9.38 -11.57 3.83
CA ILE A 304 -9.72 -10.40 4.64
C ILE A 304 -11.15 -9.98 4.34
N ALA A 305 -11.50 -9.91 3.05
CA ALA A 305 -12.84 -9.55 2.60
C ALA A 305 -13.18 -10.33 1.33
N GLU A 306 -14.46 -10.77 1.24
CA GLU A 306 -14.95 -11.57 0.12
C GLU A 306 -16.44 -11.30 -0.14
N GLY A 307 -16.97 -11.77 -1.26
CA GLY A 307 -18.38 -11.63 -1.64
C GLY A 307 -18.58 -10.80 -2.91
N LYS A 308 -19.81 -10.34 -3.12
CA LYS A 308 -20.23 -9.61 -4.33
C LYS A 308 -19.80 -8.13 -4.33
N ASN A 309 -18.58 -7.84 -3.90
CA ASN A 309 -18.03 -6.49 -3.88
C ASN A 309 -16.65 -6.46 -4.54
N SER A 310 -16.17 -5.28 -4.84
CA SER A 310 -14.81 -5.06 -5.30
C SER A 310 -14.00 -4.49 -4.15
N PHE A 311 -12.95 -5.19 -3.74
CA PHE A 311 -12.02 -4.77 -2.70
C PHE A 311 -10.68 -4.45 -3.33
N ALA A 312 -10.34 -3.17 -3.41
CA ALA A 312 -9.26 -2.72 -4.27
C ALA A 312 -8.21 -1.91 -3.51
N TYR A 313 -6.99 -1.95 -4.03
CA TYR A 313 -5.87 -1.12 -3.62
C TYR A 313 -5.54 -1.23 -2.13
N PRO A 314 -5.15 -2.41 -1.66
CA PRO A 314 -4.66 -2.57 -0.29
C PRO A 314 -3.43 -1.70 -0.05
N PHE A 315 -3.31 -1.15 1.17
CA PHE A 315 -2.11 -0.50 1.67
C PHE A 315 -1.94 -0.88 3.14
N VAL A 316 -0.83 -1.53 3.46
CA VAL A 316 -0.65 -2.22 4.75
C VAL A 316 0.58 -1.71 5.49
N ILE A 317 0.42 -1.51 6.80
CA ILE A 317 1.51 -1.17 7.73
C ILE A 317 1.45 -2.06 8.97
N GLN A 318 2.55 -2.13 9.72
CA GLN A 318 2.56 -2.72 11.06
C GLN A 318 2.99 -1.67 12.09
N THR A 319 2.19 -1.51 13.13
CA THR A 319 2.46 -0.60 14.25
C THR A 319 3.37 -1.22 15.30
N ALA A 320 3.83 -0.41 16.25
CA ALA A 320 4.80 -0.83 17.27
C ALA A 320 4.27 -1.94 18.19
N ASP A 321 2.97 -2.02 18.38
CA ASP A 321 2.27 -3.05 19.17
C ASP A 321 2.09 -4.38 18.42
N GLY A 322 2.62 -4.48 17.19
CA GLY A 322 2.55 -5.67 16.35
C GLY A 322 1.26 -5.80 15.53
N LYS A 323 0.28 -4.91 15.71
CA LYS A 323 -0.94 -4.92 14.92
C LYS A 323 -0.66 -4.50 13.48
N ILE A 324 -1.35 -5.15 12.56
CA ILE A 324 -1.31 -4.87 11.14
C ILE A 324 -2.55 -4.03 10.82
N HIS A 325 -2.32 -2.87 10.23
CA HIS A 325 -3.36 -1.96 9.77
C HIS A 325 -3.36 -1.95 8.25
N LEU A 326 -4.51 -2.24 7.68
CA LEU A 326 -4.71 -2.31 6.24
C LEU A 326 -5.84 -1.35 5.87
N VAL A 327 -5.61 -0.48 4.90
CA VAL A 327 -6.69 0.28 4.26
C VAL A 327 -6.91 -0.23 2.84
N PHE A 328 -8.17 -0.25 2.42
CA PHE A 328 -8.58 -0.64 1.07
C PHE A 328 -9.91 0.03 0.71
N THR A 329 -10.23 0.08 -0.57
CA THR A 329 -11.48 0.68 -1.04
C THR A 329 -12.47 -0.38 -1.50
N SER A 330 -13.74 -0.09 -1.32
CA SER A 330 -14.88 -0.95 -1.71
C SER A 330 -16.01 -0.13 -2.33
N ASP A 331 -17.16 -0.79 -2.57
CA ASP A 331 -18.40 -0.17 -3.02
C ASP A 331 -18.19 0.70 -4.27
N SER A 332 -17.59 0.10 -5.30
CA SER A 332 -17.24 0.81 -6.54
C SER A 332 -16.38 2.05 -6.31
N ARG A 333 -15.43 1.98 -5.35
CA ARG A 333 -14.49 3.05 -5.00
C ARG A 333 -15.13 4.27 -4.32
N THR A 334 -16.27 4.06 -3.64
CA THR A 334 -16.95 5.11 -2.87
C THR A 334 -16.72 5.00 -1.37
N ALA A 335 -16.12 3.91 -0.90
CA ALA A 335 -15.84 3.67 0.50
C ALA A 335 -14.37 3.36 0.76
N VAL A 336 -13.85 3.89 1.86
CA VAL A 336 -12.53 3.56 2.43
C VAL A 336 -12.75 2.72 3.67
N ASN A 337 -12.13 1.54 3.72
CA ASN A 337 -12.20 0.62 4.84
C ASN A 337 -10.84 0.54 5.53
N HIS A 338 -10.87 0.28 6.83
CA HIS A 338 -9.72 0.01 7.67
C HIS A 338 -9.89 -1.36 8.34
N ALA A 339 -8.94 -2.24 8.10
CA ALA A 339 -8.88 -3.55 8.74
C ALA A 339 -7.71 -3.59 9.73
N VAL A 340 -7.93 -4.25 10.88
CA VAL A 340 -6.91 -4.47 11.90
C VAL A 340 -6.86 -5.95 12.23
N PHE A 341 -5.68 -6.53 12.17
CA PHE A 341 -5.42 -7.93 12.50
C PHE A 341 -3.96 -8.09 12.97
N ASP A 342 -3.51 -9.29 13.20
CA ASP A 342 -2.11 -9.60 13.51
C ASP A 342 -1.60 -10.78 12.69
N GLU A 343 -0.31 -11.09 12.81
CA GLU A 343 0.34 -12.19 12.08
C GLU A 343 -0.29 -13.55 12.43
N GLU A 344 -0.67 -13.76 13.69
CA GLU A 344 -1.28 -15.01 14.14
C GLU A 344 -2.65 -15.24 13.47
N TRP A 345 -3.40 -14.16 13.25
CA TRP A 345 -4.63 -14.25 12.49
C TRP A 345 -4.36 -14.80 11.06
N VAL A 346 -3.33 -14.33 10.37
CA VAL A 346 -3.00 -14.81 9.01
C VAL A 346 -2.53 -16.27 9.05
N ARG A 347 -1.80 -16.67 10.08
CA ARG A 347 -1.34 -18.06 10.27
C ARG A 347 -2.49 -19.05 10.42
N GLY A 348 -3.68 -18.59 10.81
CA GLY A 348 -4.83 -19.44 11.02
C GLY A 348 -4.72 -20.28 12.30
N ALA A 349 -4.01 -19.79 13.32
CA ALA A 349 -4.02 -20.42 14.63
C ALA A 349 -5.47 -20.52 15.14
N PRO A 350 -5.95 -21.70 15.57
CA PRO A 350 -7.33 -21.88 15.94
C PRO A 350 -7.67 -20.99 17.13
N SER A 351 -8.76 -20.22 17.01
CA SER A 351 -9.44 -19.67 18.17
C SER A 351 -9.83 -20.86 19.07
N GLY A 352 -9.01 -21.12 20.12
CA GLY A 352 -9.34 -22.05 21.20
C GLY A 352 -9.87 -23.42 20.75
N ALA A 353 -9.03 -24.31 20.22
CA ALA A 353 -9.35 -25.72 20.20
C ALA A 353 -9.33 -26.22 21.66
N SER A 354 -10.50 -26.48 22.24
CA SER A 354 -10.61 -27.28 23.46
C SER A 354 -9.90 -28.61 23.23
N PRO A 355 -9.05 -29.08 24.13
CA PRO A 355 -8.44 -30.40 23.96
C PRO A 355 -9.54 -31.45 23.93
N PRO A 356 -9.39 -32.56 23.18
CA PRO A 356 -10.36 -33.63 23.16
C PRO A 356 -10.48 -34.19 24.58
N ALA A 357 -11.72 -34.30 25.08
CA ALA A 357 -12.02 -35.02 26.31
C ALA A 357 -11.51 -36.45 26.17
N ARG A 358 -10.70 -36.88 27.13
CA ARG A 358 -10.30 -38.30 27.30
C ARG A 358 -11.42 -39.09 27.92
#